data_ab2871d677fb726f847a217423f575f0
#
_entry.id   ab2871d677fb726f847a217423f575f0
#
_cell.length_a   1.000
_cell.length_b   1.000
_cell.length_c   1.000
_cell.angle_alpha   90.00
_cell.angle_beta   90.00
_cell.angle_gamma   90.00
#
_symmetry.space_group_name_H-M   'P 1'
#
loop_
_entity.id
_entity.type
_entity.pdbx_description
1 polymer ?
#
loop_
_entity_poly.entity_id
_entity_poly.type
_entity_poly.pdbx_seq_one_letter_code
_entity_poly.pdbx_strand_id
1 'polypeptide(L)'
;MRKKINYKFNEDKILKLIKENIDATYNQHYANEKYQATDMILDAGHGEGFCMGNIMKYAMRYGKKRGHNDSDLYKLIHYAIISIYINYQDWDGEIK
;
A
#
# COMPACT_ATOMS: atom_id res chain seq x y z
N MET A 1 -8.04 30.34 4.79
CA MET A 1 -8.76 29.18 5.36
C MET A 1 -9.20 28.24 4.26
N ARG A 2 -8.93 26.96 4.43
CA ARG A 2 -9.33 25.97 3.43
C ARG A 2 -10.82 25.71 3.51
N LYS A 3 -11.47 25.59 2.34
CA LYS A 3 -12.84 25.14 2.30
C LYS A 3 -12.90 23.68 2.71
N LYS A 4 -13.94 23.33 3.45
CA LYS A 4 -14.23 21.94 3.77
C LYS A 4 -14.64 21.22 2.49
N ILE A 5 -14.02 20.09 2.22
CA ILE A 5 -14.30 19.28 1.03
C ILE A 5 -15.36 18.25 1.36
N ASN A 6 -16.38 18.18 0.51
CA ASN A 6 -17.38 17.12 0.58
C ASN A 6 -16.95 16.00 -0.36
N TYR A 7 -16.32 14.98 0.17
CA TYR A 7 -15.81 13.86 -0.62
C TYR A 7 -16.96 13.00 -1.12
N LYS A 8 -17.06 12.88 -2.43
CA LYS A 8 -18.15 12.16 -3.07
C LYS A 8 -18.12 10.66 -2.77
N PHE A 9 -16.94 10.08 -2.65
CA PHE A 9 -16.78 8.65 -2.44
C PHE A 9 -16.20 8.31 -1.07
N ASN A 10 -16.35 9.21 -0.12
CA ASN A 10 -15.84 9.04 1.24
C ASN A 10 -14.34 8.78 1.29
N GLU A 11 -13.58 9.43 0.37
CA GLU A 11 -12.14 9.20 0.27
C GLU A 11 -11.42 9.46 1.58
N ASP A 12 -11.81 10.48 2.30
CA ASP A 12 -11.22 10.82 3.61
C ASP A 12 -11.41 9.68 4.62
N LYS A 13 -12.61 9.10 4.66
CA LYS A 13 -12.92 8.01 5.59
C LYS A 13 -12.22 6.73 5.18
N ILE A 14 -12.18 6.45 3.88
CA ILE A 14 -11.52 5.26 3.36
C ILE A 14 -10.02 5.34 3.56
N LEU A 15 -9.41 6.52 3.38
CA LEU A 15 -7.99 6.70 3.66
C LEU A 15 -7.65 6.41 5.12
N LYS A 16 -8.55 6.78 6.03
CA LYS A 16 -8.37 6.45 7.44
C LYS A 16 -8.41 4.94 7.67
N LEU A 17 -9.34 4.24 7.02
CA LEU A 17 -9.41 2.77 7.10
C LEU A 17 -8.15 2.11 6.53
N ILE A 18 -7.63 2.65 5.43
CA ILE A 18 -6.39 2.15 4.84
C ILE A 18 -5.23 2.30 5.82
N LYS A 19 -5.12 3.46 6.45
CA LYS A 19 -4.06 3.71 7.43
C LYS A 19 -4.19 2.75 8.62
N GLU A 20 -5.40 2.55 9.13
CA GLU A 20 -5.63 1.62 10.24
C GLU A 20 -5.24 0.19 9.86
N ASN A 21 -5.54 -0.22 8.63
CA ASN A 21 -5.16 -1.53 8.15
C ASN A 21 -3.65 -1.68 8.06
N ILE A 22 -2.95 -0.66 7.56
CA ILE A 22 -1.50 -0.66 7.50
C ILE A 22 -0.90 -0.71 8.89
N ASP A 23 -1.41 0.11 9.82
CA ASP A 23 -0.95 0.11 11.21
C ASP A 23 -1.06 -1.30 11.82
N ALA A 24 -2.15 -1.98 11.52
CA ALA A 24 -2.35 -3.35 12.02
C ALA A 24 -1.30 -4.32 11.46
N THR A 25 -0.86 -4.14 10.22
CA THR A 25 0.18 -5.02 9.65
C THR A 25 1.52 -4.85 10.38
N TYR A 26 1.84 -3.64 10.83
CA TYR A 26 3.08 -3.41 11.58
C TYR A 26 3.06 -4.06 12.96
N ASN A 27 1.89 -4.35 13.49
CA ASN A 27 1.74 -4.99 14.79
C ASN A 27 1.70 -6.52 14.71
N GLN A 28 1.77 -7.10 13.50
CA GLN A 28 1.73 -8.54 13.32
C GLN A 28 3.08 -9.16 13.68
N HIS A 29 3.03 -10.38 14.18
CA HIS A 29 4.18 -11.11 14.68
C HIS A 29 5.32 -11.24 13.65
N TYR A 30 4.96 -11.42 12.38
CA TYR A 30 5.94 -11.63 11.31
C TYR A 30 6.25 -10.37 10.50
N ALA A 31 5.80 -9.21 10.95
CA ALA A 31 5.94 -7.96 10.18
C ALA A 31 7.41 -7.63 9.88
N ASN A 32 8.29 -7.81 10.86
CA ASN A 32 9.71 -7.50 10.68
C ASN A 32 10.33 -8.27 9.54
N GLU A 33 10.07 -9.58 9.44
CA GLU A 33 10.62 -10.41 8.37
C GLU A 33 10.09 -9.98 7.01
N LYS A 34 8.78 -9.71 6.93
CA LYS A 34 8.14 -9.26 5.70
C LYS A 34 8.73 -7.95 5.20
N TYR A 35 8.90 -6.98 6.09
CA TYR A 35 9.42 -5.67 5.69
C TYR A 35 10.91 -5.70 5.42
N GLN A 36 11.66 -6.55 6.11
CA GLN A 36 13.06 -6.76 5.79
C GLN A 36 13.23 -7.32 4.37
N ALA A 37 12.41 -8.30 4.00
CA ALA A 37 12.44 -8.87 2.66
C ALA A 37 12.10 -7.80 1.60
N THR A 38 11.11 -6.97 1.88
CA THR A 38 10.73 -5.88 0.98
C THR A 38 11.89 -4.90 0.82
N ASP A 39 12.53 -4.50 1.92
CA ASP A 39 13.69 -3.60 1.87
C ASP A 39 14.81 -4.18 1.01
N MET A 40 15.11 -5.46 1.15
CA MET A 40 16.14 -6.13 0.35
C MET A 40 15.79 -6.09 -1.14
N ILE A 41 14.52 -6.31 -1.48
CA ILE A 41 14.06 -6.27 -2.86
C ILE A 41 14.21 -4.87 -3.44
N LEU A 42 13.84 -3.85 -2.66
CA LEU A 42 13.97 -2.46 -3.07
C LEU A 42 15.45 -2.08 -3.24
N ASP A 43 16.30 -2.46 -2.29
CA ASP A 43 17.73 -2.17 -2.35
C ASP A 43 18.41 -2.83 -3.56
N ALA A 44 17.91 -4.00 -3.96
CA ALA A 44 18.43 -4.70 -5.13
C ALA A 44 17.94 -4.11 -6.46
N GLY A 45 17.08 -3.10 -6.43
CA GLY A 45 16.58 -2.45 -7.64
C GLY A 45 15.36 -3.13 -8.25
N HIS A 46 14.73 -4.05 -7.55
CA HIS A 46 13.57 -4.80 -8.06
C HIS A 46 12.24 -4.34 -7.48
N GLY A 47 12.23 -3.20 -6.77
CA GLY A 47 11.04 -2.76 -6.05
C GLY A 47 9.85 -2.45 -6.95
N GLU A 48 10.07 -1.78 -8.08
CA GLU A 48 8.97 -1.39 -8.97
C GLU A 48 8.26 -2.63 -9.53
N GLY A 49 9.01 -3.57 -10.09
CA GLY A 49 8.43 -4.81 -10.63
C GLY A 49 7.75 -5.63 -9.54
N PHE A 50 8.35 -5.70 -8.36
CA PHE A 50 7.77 -6.40 -7.22
C PHE A 50 6.42 -5.78 -6.83
N CYS A 51 6.34 -4.46 -6.72
CA CYS A 51 5.10 -3.78 -6.35
C CYS A 51 4.04 -3.92 -7.43
N MET A 52 4.40 -3.71 -8.70
CA MET A 52 3.45 -3.83 -9.80
C MET A 52 2.91 -5.26 -9.92
N GLY A 53 3.79 -6.25 -9.76
CA GLY A 53 3.37 -7.65 -9.78
C GLY A 53 2.37 -7.98 -8.67
N ASN A 54 2.60 -7.47 -7.47
CA ASN A 54 1.67 -7.68 -6.37
C ASN A 54 0.35 -6.94 -6.56
N ILE A 55 0.39 -5.72 -7.10
CA ILE A 55 -0.83 -4.98 -7.42
C ILE A 55 -1.69 -5.79 -8.39
N MET A 56 -1.08 -6.29 -9.47
CA MET A 56 -1.78 -7.12 -10.45
C MET A 56 -2.33 -8.40 -9.84
N LYS A 57 -1.55 -9.05 -9.01
CA LYS A 57 -1.96 -10.29 -8.35
C LYS A 57 -3.24 -10.08 -7.52
N TYR A 58 -3.26 -9.04 -6.69
CA TYR A 58 -4.42 -8.79 -5.84
C TYR A 58 -5.61 -8.25 -6.61
N ALA A 59 -5.38 -7.47 -7.67
CA ALA A 59 -6.45 -7.03 -8.54
C ALA A 59 -7.13 -8.22 -9.25
N MET A 60 -6.34 -9.17 -9.71
CA MET A 60 -6.87 -10.38 -10.35
C MET A 60 -7.56 -11.32 -9.37
N ARG A 61 -7.08 -11.35 -8.13
CA ARG A 61 -7.63 -12.21 -7.09
C ARG A 61 -8.97 -11.69 -6.56
N TYR A 62 -9.14 -10.37 -6.56
CA TYR A 62 -10.35 -9.74 -6.05
C TYR A 62 -11.58 -10.27 -6.77
N GLY A 63 -12.57 -10.70 -6.00
CA GLY A 63 -13.81 -11.29 -6.52
C GLY A 63 -13.75 -12.77 -6.81
N LYS A 64 -12.55 -13.39 -6.79
CA LYS A 64 -12.39 -14.81 -7.11
C LYS A 64 -12.14 -15.66 -5.87
N LYS A 65 -11.12 -15.28 -5.10
CA LYS A 65 -10.81 -15.98 -3.86
C LYS A 65 -11.35 -15.15 -2.70
N ARG A 66 -12.22 -15.71 -1.88
CA ARG A 66 -12.91 -15.00 -0.80
C ARG A 66 -13.88 -13.92 -1.30
N GLY A 67 -14.29 -13.96 -2.58
CA GLY A 67 -15.22 -12.99 -3.12
C GLY A 67 -14.64 -11.58 -3.21
N HIS A 68 -15.49 -10.58 -3.11
CA HIS A 68 -15.11 -9.16 -3.19
C HIS A 68 -14.70 -8.63 -1.82
N ASN A 69 -13.58 -9.12 -1.31
CA ASN A 69 -13.13 -8.79 0.04
C ASN A 69 -12.22 -7.54 0.04
N ASP A 70 -12.36 -6.74 1.08
CA ASP A 70 -11.58 -5.52 1.23
C ASP A 70 -10.09 -5.79 1.45
N SER A 71 -9.74 -6.96 1.98
CA SER A 71 -8.34 -7.30 2.25
C SER A 71 -7.49 -7.26 0.99
N ASP A 72 -8.00 -7.78 -0.13
CA ASP A 72 -7.29 -7.74 -1.40
C ASP A 72 -7.09 -6.30 -1.88
N LEU A 73 -8.11 -5.45 -1.69
CA LEU A 73 -8.01 -4.03 -2.06
C LEU A 73 -7.00 -3.29 -1.18
N TYR A 74 -6.99 -3.55 0.13
CA TYR A 74 -6.01 -2.93 1.03
C TYR A 74 -4.58 -3.34 0.69
N LYS A 75 -4.36 -4.59 0.33
CA LYS A 75 -3.03 -5.07 -0.07
C LYS A 75 -2.57 -4.40 -1.36
N LEU A 76 -3.46 -4.31 -2.35
CA LEU A 76 -3.19 -3.64 -3.61
C LEU A 76 -2.78 -2.19 -3.36
N ILE A 77 -3.53 -1.48 -2.52
CA ILE A 77 -3.26 -0.09 -2.19
C ILE A 77 -1.93 0.05 -1.44
N HIS A 78 -1.64 -0.86 -0.53
CA HIS A 78 -0.38 -0.81 0.23
C HIS A 78 0.83 -0.93 -0.71
N TYR A 79 0.78 -1.83 -1.69
CA TYR A 79 1.86 -1.93 -2.68
C TYR A 79 1.94 -0.69 -3.57
N ALA A 80 0.81 -0.04 -3.85
CA ALA A 80 0.82 1.23 -4.58
C ALA A 80 1.50 2.33 -3.76
N ILE A 81 1.27 2.36 -2.46
CA ILE A 81 1.94 3.29 -1.55
C ILE A 81 3.45 3.06 -1.59
N ILE A 82 3.90 1.81 -1.55
CA ILE A 82 5.32 1.48 -1.63
C ILE A 82 5.92 1.93 -2.97
N SER A 83 5.16 1.79 -4.07
CA SER A 83 5.60 2.31 -5.37
C SER A 83 5.80 3.82 -5.35
N ILE A 84 4.90 4.54 -4.69
CA ILE A 84 5.04 6.00 -4.53
C ILE A 84 6.31 6.31 -3.73
N TYR A 85 6.55 5.58 -2.65
CA TYR A 85 7.76 5.73 -1.85
C TYR A 85 9.03 5.57 -2.71
N ILE A 86 9.05 4.53 -3.56
CA ILE A 86 10.18 4.28 -4.45
C ILE A 86 10.45 5.48 -5.38
N ASN A 87 9.38 6.08 -5.91
CA ASN A 87 9.50 7.24 -6.80
C ASN A 87 10.10 8.46 -6.11
N TYR A 88 9.94 8.55 -4.80
CA TYR A 88 10.47 9.69 -4.04
C TYR A 88 11.76 9.38 -3.29
N GLN A 89 12.32 8.20 -3.48
CA GLN A 89 13.51 7.77 -2.76
C GLN A 89 14.74 8.64 -3.03
N ASP A 90 14.84 9.18 -4.24
CA ASP A 90 15.95 10.04 -4.64
C ASP A 90 15.82 11.48 -4.14
N TRP A 91 14.80 11.78 -3.38
CA TRP A 91 14.50 13.12 -2.89
C TRP A 91 14.81 13.19 -1.39
N ASP A 92 15.98 13.16 -0.95
CA ASP A 92 16.36 13.34 0.47
C ASP A 92 15.34 12.81 1.52
N GLY A 93 14.41 11.96 1.11
CA GLY A 93 13.44 11.31 2.01
C GLY A 93 12.20 12.12 2.33
N GLU A 94 12.00 13.26 1.71
CA GLU A 94 10.81 14.06 1.95
C GLU A 94 9.78 13.93 0.83
N ILE A 95 8.52 13.76 1.23
CA ILE A 95 7.37 13.81 0.33
C ILE A 95 6.87 15.24 0.29
N LYS A 96 6.87 15.81 -0.89
CA LYS A 96 6.48 17.21 -1.06
C LYS A 96 5.00 17.42 -1.26
#